data_af731bf77a3292979392206cfc6891df
#
_entry.id   af731bf77a3292979392206cfc6891df
#
_cell.length_a   1.000
_cell.length_b   1.000
_cell.length_c   1.000
_cell.angle_alpha   90.00
_cell.angle_beta   90.00
_cell.angle_gamma   90.00
#
_symmetry.space_group_name_H-M   'P 1'
#
loop_
_entity.id
_entity.type
_entity.pdbx_description
1 polymer ?
#
loop_
_entity_poly.entity_id
_entity_poly.type
_entity_poly.pdbx_seq_one_letter_code
_entity_poly.pdbx_strand_id
1 'polypeptide(L)'
;MNEKNNYDDIMYISRPVSSKHKPMDRINRAAQFAPFAALTGYGAAINETGRIVDEKIILSQSEIDLINSKLQYLSSHPKEEITVSVVYFVPDKYKSGGAYKKISGIIRNIYPNEDIIEFQDISKIRISDIKTLVAPEIDFLEDAVW
;
A
#
# COMPACT_ATOMS: atom_id res chain seq x y z
N MET A 1 44.56 -23.96 26.89
CA MET A 1 44.27 -23.29 28.18
C MET A 1 42.87 -22.74 28.13
N ASN A 2 41.95 -23.37 28.81
CA ASN A 2 40.60 -22.84 28.98
C ASN A 2 40.63 -21.81 30.11
N GLU A 3 40.66 -20.55 29.80
CA GLU A 3 40.30 -19.52 30.77
C GLU A 3 38.79 -19.66 30.99
N LYS A 4 38.45 -20.41 32.02
CA LYS A 4 37.10 -20.30 32.61
C LYS A 4 37.02 -18.91 33.22
N ASN A 5 36.32 -18.00 32.52
CA ASN A 5 35.91 -16.76 33.13
C ASN A 5 34.95 -17.12 34.28
N ASN A 6 35.56 -17.21 35.46
CA ASN A 6 34.86 -17.55 36.68
C ASN A 6 34.21 -16.26 37.20
N TYR A 7 32.94 -16.07 36.86
CA TYR A 7 32.11 -14.96 37.37
C TYR A 7 31.37 -15.31 38.66
N ASP A 8 31.73 -16.44 39.28
CA ASP A 8 31.04 -16.93 40.49
C ASP A 8 31.20 -15.96 41.69
N ASP A 9 32.31 -15.22 41.74
CA ASP A 9 32.57 -14.21 42.76
C ASP A 9 31.70 -12.96 42.66
N ILE A 10 31.17 -12.66 41.48
CA ILE A 10 30.29 -11.49 41.26
C ILE A 10 28.81 -11.85 41.12
N MET A 11 28.51 -13.12 40.91
CA MET A 11 27.12 -13.57 40.67
C MET A 11 26.21 -13.41 41.90
N TYR A 12 26.78 -13.39 43.09
CA TYR A 12 26.06 -13.27 44.36
C TYR A 12 26.25 -11.90 45.03
N ILE A 13 26.95 -10.98 44.38
CA ILE A 13 27.11 -9.63 44.90
C ILE A 13 25.77 -8.89 44.75
N SER A 14 25.21 -8.43 45.87
CA SER A 14 24.03 -7.60 45.85
C SER A 14 24.32 -6.26 45.16
N ARG A 15 23.36 -5.79 44.41
CA ARG A 15 23.43 -4.50 43.70
C ARG A 15 23.88 -3.39 44.68
N PRO A 16 24.91 -2.58 44.33
CA PRO A 16 25.30 -1.45 45.17
C PRO A 16 24.16 -0.46 45.27
N VAL A 17 23.83 -0.12 46.51
CA VAL A 17 22.78 0.88 46.82
C VAL A 17 23.46 2.15 47.29
N SER A 18 23.14 3.28 46.65
CA SER A 18 23.69 4.58 47.08
C SER A 18 23.21 4.94 48.46
N SER A 19 24.13 5.33 49.37
CA SER A 19 23.81 5.85 50.66
C SER A 19 23.31 7.32 50.65
N LYS A 20 23.60 8.02 49.57
CA LYS A 20 23.27 9.46 49.41
C LYS A 20 21.97 9.71 48.63
N HIS A 21 21.58 8.78 47.74
CA HIS A 21 20.45 8.96 46.87
C HIS A 21 19.49 7.77 46.95
N LYS A 22 18.21 8.04 47.11
CA LYS A 22 17.19 7.01 47.04
C LYS A 22 17.16 6.39 45.66
N PRO A 23 17.01 5.06 45.53
CA PRO A 23 16.83 4.42 44.23
C PRO A 23 15.60 5.00 43.51
N MET A 24 15.72 5.19 42.23
CA MET A 24 14.59 5.65 41.40
C MET A 24 13.49 4.60 41.37
N ASP A 25 12.26 5.04 41.55
CA ASP A 25 11.09 4.19 41.46
C ASP A 25 11.00 3.47 40.11
N ARG A 26 10.45 2.26 40.10
CA ARG A 26 10.30 1.45 38.88
C ARG A 26 9.54 2.18 37.80
N ILE A 27 8.49 2.91 38.16
CA ILE A 27 7.67 3.71 37.25
C ILE A 27 8.50 4.82 36.59
N ASN A 28 9.28 5.55 37.39
CA ASN A 28 10.15 6.60 36.89
C ASN A 28 11.29 6.07 36.02
N ARG A 29 11.79 4.88 36.33
CA ARG A 29 12.82 4.22 35.53
C ARG A 29 12.26 3.76 34.18
N ALA A 30 11.06 3.23 34.15
CA ALA A 30 10.37 2.90 32.90
C ALA A 30 10.05 4.15 32.06
N ALA A 31 9.73 5.27 32.72
CA ALA A 31 9.46 6.53 32.05
C ALA A 31 10.68 7.15 31.35
N GLN A 32 11.90 6.77 31.72
CA GLN A 32 13.11 7.23 31.05
C GLN A 32 13.22 6.75 29.59
N PHE A 33 12.59 5.63 29.25
CA PHE A 33 12.52 5.10 27.89
C PHE A 33 11.27 5.58 27.11
N ALA A 34 10.34 6.24 27.80
CA ALA A 34 9.11 6.76 27.21
C ALA A 34 9.30 7.95 26.24
N PRO A 35 10.34 8.82 26.33
CA PRO A 35 10.52 9.94 25.40
C PRO A 35 10.56 9.54 23.94
N PHE A 36 11.10 8.38 23.62
CA PHE A 36 11.15 7.87 22.24
C PHE A 36 9.77 7.43 21.71
N ALA A 37 8.88 6.97 22.58
CA ALA A 37 7.51 6.63 22.25
C ALA A 37 6.58 7.85 22.28
N ALA A 38 6.96 8.91 23.02
CA ALA A 38 6.16 10.12 23.21
C ALA A 38 6.35 11.18 22.10
N LEU A 39 7.30 10.99 21.18
CA LEU A 39 7.47 11.86 20.00
C LEU A 39 6.26 11.69 19.09
N THR A 40 5.40 12.70 19.07
CA THR A 40 4.20 12.72 18.23
C THR A 40 4.62 12.57 16.75
N GLY A 41 4.09 11.53 16.08
CA GLY A 41 4.41 11.23 14.69
C GLY A 41 5.66 10.39 14.45
N TYR A 42 6.44 10.03 15.48
CA TYR A 42 7.63 9.17 15.29
C TYR A 42 7.27 7.78 14.76
N GLY A 43 6.24 7.14 15.30
CA GLY A 43 5.74 5.86 14.78
C GLY A 43 5.22 5.98 13.34
N ALA A 44 4.52 7.06 13.02
CA ALA A 44 4.05 7.34 11.67
C ALA A 44 5.22 7.57 10.70
N ALA A 45 6.26 8.29 11.11
CA ALA A 45 7.46 8.51 10.30
C ALA A 45 8.24 7.21 10.03
N ILE A 46 8.36 6.32 11.02
CA ILE A 46 8.98 5.00 10.84
C ILE A 46 8.16 4.15 9.90
N ASN A 47 6.83 4.09 10.06
CA ASN A 47 5.95 3.34 9.21
C ASN A 47 6.02 3.84 7.75
N GLU A 48 6.07 5.16 7.55
CA GLU A 48 6.21 5.75 6.24
C GLU A 48 7.57 5.43 5.59
N THR A 49 8.66 5.44 6.35
CA THR A 49 9.99 5.08 5.87
C THR A 49 10.07 3.62 5.44
N GLY A 50 9.43 2.72 6.20
CA GLY A 50 9.36 1.29 5.91
C GLY A 50 8.31 0.90 4.88
N ARG A 51 7.43 1.81 4.47
CA ARG A 51 6.36 1.53 3.50
C ARG A 51 6.95 1.27 2.12
N ILE A 52 6.66 0.08 1.58
CA ILE A 52 7.06 -0.32 0.24
C ILE A 52 6.06 0.28 -0.76
N VAL A 53 6.57 0.80 -1.85
CA VAL A 53 5.77 1.27 -2.99
C VAL A 53 6.11 0.43 -4.21
N ASP A 54 5.10 0.19 -5.06
CA ASP A 54 5.27 -0.50 -6.33
C ASP A 54 5.65 0.48 -7.43
N GLU A 55 6.38 -0.01 -8.42
CA GLU A 55 6.60 0.73 -9.65
C GLU A 55 5.41 0.54 -10.60
N LYS A 56 5.09 1.57 -11.38
CA LYS A 56 4.07 1.47 -12.42
C LYS A 56 4.56 0.56 -13.52
N ILE A 57 3.83 -0.53 -13.77
CA ILE A 57 4.13 -1.48 -14.85
C ILE A 57 3.78 -0.82 -16.18
N ILE A 58 4.69 -0.93 -17.15
CA ILE A 58 4.45 -0.51 -18.52
C ILE A 58 3.75 -1.66 -19.24
N LEU A 59 2.53 -1.42 -19.69
CA LEU A 59 1.75 -2.40 -20.43
C LEU A 59 2.31 -2.56 -21.85
N SER A 60 2.22 -3.77 -22.37
CA SER A 60 2.46 -4.05 -23.79
C SER A 60 1.37 -3.43 -24.66
N GLN A 61 1.64 -3.24 -25.95
CA GLN A 61 0.64 -2.70 -26.88
C GLN A 61 -0.61 -3.59 -26.94
N SER A 62 -0.45 -4.90 -26.90
CA SER A 62 -1.57 -5.85 -26.91
C SER A 62 -2.48 -5.70 -25.68
N GLU A 63 -1.90 -5.47 -24.50
CA GLU A 63 -2.68 -5.24 -23.28
C GLU A 63 -3.45 -3.91 -23.33
N ILE A 64 -2.83 -2.88 -23.90
CA ILE A 64 -3.48 -1.57 -24.09
C ILE A 64 -4.63 -1.72 -25.09
N ASP A 65 -4.43 -2.41 -26.19
CA ASP A 65 -5.46 -2.62 -27.22
C ASP A 65 -6.64 -3.43 -26.68
N LEU A 66 -6.36 -4.43 -25.84
CA LEU A 66 -7.40 -5.20 -25.18
C LEU A 66 -8.26 -4.33 -24.22
N ILE A 67 -7.62 -3.52 -23.39
CA ILE A 67 -8.31 -2.59 -22.50
C ILE A 67 -9.17 -1.62 -23.32
N ASN A 68 -8.62 -1.04 -24.40
CA ASN A 68 -9.32 -0.12 -25.26
C ASN A 68 -10.52 -0.78 -25.95
N SER A 69 -10.40 -2.02 -26.41
CA SER A 69 -11.50 -2.77 -27.03
C SER A 69 -12.65 -3.00 -26.03
N LYS A 70 -12.31 -3.37 -24.79
CA LYS A 70 -13.32 -3.52 -23.73
C LYS A 70 -14.00 -2.20 -23.39
N LEU A 71 -13.25 -1.11 -23.27
CA LEU A 71 -13.82 0.22 -23.04
C LEU A 71 -14.70 0.69 -24.19
N GLN A 72 -14.31 0.43 -25.41
CA GLN A 72 -15.11 0.75 -26.61
C GLN A 72 -16.42 -0.03 -26.63
N TYR A 73 -16.40 -1.31 -26.29
CA TYR A 73 -17.61 -2.13 -26.15
C TYR A 73 -18.54 -1.54 -25.10
N LEU A 74 -18.04 -1.26 -23.91
CA LEU A 74 -18.81 -0.67 -22.79
C LEU A 74 -19.41 0.70 -23.17
N SER A 75 -18.65 1.51 -23.89
CA SER A 75 -19.13 2.81 -24.39
C SER A 75 -20.25 2.68 -25.42
N SER A 76 -20.23 1.61 -26.22
CA SER A 76 -21.25 1.35 -27.25
C SER A 76 -22.53 0.74 -26.68
N HIS A 77 -22.46 0.17 -25.49
CA HIS A 77 -23.56 -0.52 -24.82
C HIS A 77 -23.92 0.11 -23.46
N PRO A 78 -24.27 1.40 -23.42
CA PRO A 78 -24.46 2.13 -22.15
C PRO A 78 -25.70 1.67 -21.36
N LYS A 79 -26.58 0.88 -21.96
CA LYS A 79 -27.79 0.34 -21.32
C LYS A 79 -27.53 -0.99 -20.61
N GLU A 80 -26.41 -1.63 -20.88
CA GLU A 80 -26.03 -2.88 -20.25
C GLU A 80 -25.34 -2.57 -18.92
N GLU A 81 -25.89 -3.06 -17.81
CA GLU A 81 -25.33 -2.89 -16.47
C GLU A 81 -24.20 -3.94 -16.26
N ILE A 82 -23.11 -3.80 -17.00
CA ILE A 82 -21.98 -4.71 -16.94
C ILE A 82 -21.11 -4.35 -15.72
N THR A 83 -20.92 -5.31 -14.84
CA THR A 83 -20.02 -5.16 -13.70
C THR A 83 -18.60 -5.41 -14.15
N VAL A 84 -17.74 -4.42 -13.95
CA VAL A 84 -16.31 -4.51 -14.26
C VAL A 84 -15.46 -4.47 -13.00
N SER A 85 -14.35 -5.21 -13.02
CA SER A 85 -13.29 -5.11 -12.04
C SER A 85 -12.06 -4.48 -12.68
N VAL A 86 -11.61 -3.38 -12.13
CA VAL A 86 -10.46 -2.64 -12.63
C VAL A 86 -9.35 -2.62 -11.60
N VAL A 87 -8.15 -3.01 -12.01
CA VAL A 87 -6.92 -2.82 -11.24
C VAL A 87 -6.18 -1.63 -11.85
N TYR A 88 -5.92 -0.63 -11.04
CA TYR A 88 -5.30 0.62 -11.48
C TYR A 88 -4.21 1.09 -10.53
N PHE A 89 -3.29 1.87 -11.07
CA PHE A 89 -2.17 2.42 -10.33
C PHE A 89 -2.54 3.75 -9.69
N VAL A 90 -2.19 3.92 -8.40
CA VAL A 90 -2.34 5.17 -7.67
C VAL A 90 -0.96 5.65 -7.28
N PRO A 91 -0.49 6.77 -7.85
CA PRO A 91 0.80 7.33 -7.49
C PRO A 91 0.88 7.67 -6.00
N ASP A 92 2.04 7.47 -5.41
CA ASP A 92 2.31 7.87 -4.04
C ASP A 92 2.57 9.38 -3.95
N LYS A 93 2.18 9.98 -2.81
CA LYS A 93 2.36 11.43 -2.60
C LYS A 93 3.79 11.81 -2.21
N TYR A 94 4.53 10.91 -1.59
CA TYR A 94 5.80 11.19 -0.94
C TYR A 94 6.97 10.41 -1.52
N LYS A 95 6.71 9.27 -2.14
CA LYS A 95 7.73 8.38 -2.70
C LYS A 95 7.56 8.23 -4.21
N SER A 96 8.65 7.95 -4.89
CA SER A 96 8.61 7.48 -6.27
C SER A 96 7.91 6.12 -6.32
N GLY A 97 6.94 5.95 -7.23
CA GLY A 97 6.10 4.77 -7.32
C GLY A 97 4.70 4.99 -6.77
N GLY A 98 4.03 3.94 -6.36
CA GLY A 98 2.66 4.01 -5.86
C GLY A 98 2.14 2.65 -5.40
N ALA A 99 0.85 2.42 -5.56
CA ALA A 99 0.20 1.16 -5.23
C ALA A 99 -0.89 0.82 -6.24
N TYR A 100 -1.07 -0.47 -6.50
CA TYR A 100 -2.20 -0.96 -7.27
C TYR A 100 -3.42 -1.12 -6.38
N LYS A 101 -4.54 -0.55 -6.84
CA LYS A 101 -5.84 -0.70 -6.19
C LYS A 101 -6.80 -1.41 -7.11
N LYS A 102 -7.74 -2.14 -6.53
CA LYS A 102 -8.83 -2.80 -7.24
C LYS A 102 -10.14 -2.13 -6.89
N ILE A 103 -10.94 -1.83 -7.90
CA ILE A 103 -12.32 -1.40 -7.77
C ILE A 103 -13.20 -2.30 -8.63
N SER A 104 -14.42 -2.57 -8.16
CA SER A 104 -15.43 -3.30 -8.93
C SER A 104 -16.73 -2.53 -8.89
N GLY A 105 -17.39 -2.42 -10.02
CA GLY A 105 -18.63 -1.69 -10.12
C GLY A 105 -19.07 -1.54 -11.58
N ILE A 106 -20.15 -0.80 -11.77
CA ILE A 106 -20.70 -0.50 -13.10
C ILE A 106 -20.14 0.85 -13.56
N ILE A 107 -19.63 0.90 -14.78
CA ILE A 107 -19.15 2.14 -15.39
C ILE A 107 -20.37 2.97 -15.83
N ARG A 108 -20.41 4.22 -15.38
CA ARG A 108 -21.46 5.19 -15.75
C ARG A 108 -21.13 5.91 -17.03
N ASN A 109 -19.91 6.47 -17.10
CA ASN A 109 -19.44 7.23 -18.26
C ASN A 109 -17.98 6.94 -18.55
N ILE A 110 -17.61 7.02 -19.81
CA ILE A 110 -16.22 6.94 -20.29
C ILE A 110 -15.93 8.23 -21.06
N TYR A 111 -14.88 8.94 -20.66
CA TYR A 111 -14.41 10.18 -21.27
C TYR A 111 -13.01 9.97 -21.88
N PRO A 112 -12.91 9.45 -23.13
CA PRO A 112 -11.60 9.12 -23.71
C PRO A 112 -10.70 10.34 -23.89
N ASN A 113 -11.28 11.50 -24.20
CA ASN A 113 -10.54 12.75 -24.41
C ASN A 113 -9.95 13.33 -23.08
N GLU A 114 -10.56 13.00 -21.97
CA GLU A 114 -10.13 13.42 -20.64
C GLU A 114 -9.29 12.33 -19.93
N ASP A 115 -9.14 11.16 -20.55
CA ASP A 115 -8.47 10.00 -19.97
C ASP A 115 -9.13 9.51 -18.67
N ILE A 116 -10.49 9.56 -18.59
CA ILE A 116 -11.24 9.27 -17.36
C ILE A 116 -12.34 8.25 -17.60
N ILE A 117 -12.50 7.34 -16.64
CA ILE A 117 -13.67 6.48 -16.46
C ILE A 117 -14.37 6.89 -15.17
N GLU A 118 -15.68 7.04 -15.22
CA GLU A 118 -16.54 7.33 -14.07
C GLU A 118 -17.43 6.12 -13.77
N PHE A 119 -17.38 5.67 -12.51
CA PHE A 119 -18.26 4.61 -12.00
C PHE A 119 -19.57 5.17 -11.44
N GLN A 120 -20.56 4.32 -11.20
CA GLN A 120 -21.86 4.71 -10.62
C GLN A 120 -21.72 5.32 -9.21
N ASP A 121 -20.71 4.91 -8.45
CA ASP A 121 -20.38 5.45 -7.12
C ASP A 121 -19.62 6.79 -7.17
N ILE A 122 -19.54 7.41 -8.36
CA ILE A 122 -18.85 8.70 -8.61
C ILE A 122 -17.31 8.57 -8.54
N SER A 123 -16.78 7.39 -8.38
CA SER A 123 -15.32 7.17 -8.44
C SER A 123 -14.80 7.41 -9.85
N LYS A 124 -13.70 8.17 -9.97
CA LYS A 124 -13.05 8.49 -11.24
C LYS A 124 -11.66 7.89 -11.28
N ILE A 125 -11.34 7.22 -12.38
CA ILE A 125 -10.03 6.58 -12.61
C ILE A 125 -9.51 7.02 -13.96
N ARG A 126 -8.19 7.23 -14.05
CA ARG A 126 -7.53 7.48 -15.33
C ARG A 126 -7.40 6.19 -16.12
N ILE A 127 -7.74 6.25 -17.41
CA ILE A 127 -7.59 5.11 -18.34
C ILE A 127 -6.12 4.70 -18.44
N SER A 128 -5.22 5.67 -18.48
CA SER A 128 -3.77 5.47 -18.56
C SER A 128 -3.15 4.80 -17.31
N ASP A 129 -3.87 4.78 -16.19
CA ASP A 129 -3.43 4.14 -14.95
C ASP A 129 -3.99 2.72 -14.80
N ILE A 130 -4.86 2.27 -15.71
CA ILE A 130 -5.44 0.93 -15.67
C ILE A 130 -4.36 -0.10 -16.03
N LYS A 131 -4.19 -1.10 -15.15
CA LYS A 131 -3.37 -2.28 -15.40
C LYS A 131 -4.19 -3.40 -16.02
N THR A 132 -5.37 -3.67 -15.48
CA THR A 132 -6.23 -4.77 -15.90
C THR A 132 -7.69 -4.37 -15.79
N LEU A 133 -8.47 -4.72 -16.80
CA LEU A 133 -9.92 -4.58 -16.82
C LEU A 133 -10.53 -5.95 -17.08
N VAL A 134 -11.29 -6.47 -16.12
CA VAL A 134 -11.96 -7.77 -16.19
C VAL A 134 -13.47 -7.54 -16.13
N ALA A 135 -14.17 -8.09 -17.08
CA ALA A 135 -15.63 -8.08 -17.11
C ALA A 135 -16.09 -9.43 -17.71
N PRO A 136 -16.59 -10.36 -16.90
CA PRO A 136 -16.92 -11.71 -17.34
C PRO A 136 -17.87 -11.76 -18.54
N GLU A 137 -18.74 -10.74 -18.64
CA GLU A 137 -19.74 -10.64 -19.72
C GLU A 137 -19.14 -10.25 -21.09
N ILE A 138 -17.92 -9.69 -21.10
CA ILE A 138 -17.20 -9.26 -22.31
C ILE A 138 -15.80 -9.87 -22.44
N ASP A 139 -15.46 -10.86 -21.64
CA ASP A 139 -14.14 -11.54 -21.71
C ASP A 139 -13.93 -12.32 -23.03
N PHE A 140 -15.02 -12.58 -23.79
CA PHE A 140 -14.93 -13.12 -25.16
C PHE A 140 -14.11 -12.22 -26.11
N LEU A 141 -13.92 -10.95 -25.78
CA LEU A 141 -13.05 -10.04 -26.54
C LEU A 141 -11.58 -10.37 -26.40
N GLU A 142 -11.17 -11.10 -25.36
CA GLU A 142 -9.79 -11.58 -25.18
C GLU A 142 -9.43 -12.64 -26.23
N ASP A 143 -10.39 -13.47 -26.64
CA ASP A 143 -10.20 -14.52 -27.63
C ASP A 143 -10.17 -13.99 -29.07
N ALA A 144 -10.57 -12.74 -29.30
CA ALA A 144 -10.67 -12.12 -30.63
C ALA A 144 -9.38 -11.38 -31.06
N VAL A 145 -8.38 -11.30 -30.20
CA VAL A 145 -7.12 -10.57 -30.45
C VAL A 145 -6.01 -11.54 -30.89
N TRP A 146 -6.28 -12.39 -31.91
CA TRP A 146 -5.27 -13.25 -32.54
C TRP A 146 -5.14 -12.94 -34.02
#